data_76a0205d9f7ea977541c2ee48a614faa
#
_entry.id   76a0205d9f7ea977541c2ee48a614faa
#
_cell.length_a   1.000
_cell.length_b   1.000
_cell.length_c   1.000
_cell.angle_alpha   90.00
_cell.angle_beta   90.00
_cell.angle_gamma   90.00
#
_symmetry.space_group_name_H-M   'P 1'
#
loop_
_entity.id
_entity.type
_entity.pdbx_description
1 polymer ?
#
loop_
_entity_poly.entity_id
_entity_poly.type
_entity_poly.pdbx_seq_one_letter_code
_entity_poly.pdbx_strand_id
1 'polypeptide(L)'
;MICDIKNKLNTYTFKDLVSILDEKCGLGKMEQLFATNWFNLFATLWINFRSLPFSQAIRLPIWCYGRPRFLGLSGGMIIEGKVSCGMISINRVLPGAPSNMDVQTEILNNGLIVFKGKLHIGTGNKIVVGRRAKLKIGANAKIADMCNIGCFERIEIGDTTRIAHRCQIFDSNYHYVMNVERGEIPNYKRPVTIGNRCWICNSSSILCGSGIPDCTVVSSNSLVNKNFSHMPSGSLLGGIPAKVIANGVKRVYNKDIEIELEEFYRDNPDGVYRVTNITEL
;
A
#
# COMPACT_ATOMS: atom_id res chain seq x y z
N MET A 1 -16.59 -49.05 15.31
CA MET A 1 -15.81 -47.88 14.86
C MET A 1 -16.04 -47.48 13.40
N ILE A 2 -15.97 -48.44 12.42
CA ILE A 2 -16.23 -48.10 10.99
C ILE A 2 -17.73 -47.88 10.72
N CYS A 3 -18.65 -48.56 11.40
CA CYS A 3 -20.09 -48.35 11.27
C CYS A 3 -20.58 -47.04 11.84
N ASP A 4 -19.95 -46.54 12.93
CA ASP A 4 -20.30 -45.24 13.52
C ASP A 4 -19.87 -44.04 12.65
N ILE A 5 -18.79 -44.20 11.91
CA ILE A 5 -18.32 -43.17 10.96
C ILE A 5 -19.24 -43.06 9.74
N LYS A 6 -19.74 -44.20 9.23
CA LYS A 6 -20.72 -44.22 8.12
C LYS A 6 -22.07 -43.59 8.47
N ASN A 7 -22.57 -43.81 9.68
CA ASN A 7 -23.83 -43.24 10.12
C ASN A 7 -23.71 -41.72 10.40
N LYS A 8 -22.56 -41.27 10.86
CA LYS A 8 -22.30 -39.83 11.02
C LYS A 8 -22.13 -39.11 9.68
N LEU A 9 -21.52 -39.73 8.67
CA LEU A 9 -21.34 -39.11 7.34
C LEU A 9 -22.66 -38.84 6.60
N ASN A 10 -23.72 -39.58 6.89
CA ASN A 10 -25.05 -39.37 6.28
C ASN A 10 -25.86 -38.20 6.89
N THR A 11 -25.42 -37.67 8.02
CA THR A 11 -26.09 -36.52 8.71
C THR A 11 -25.39 -35.23 8.46
N TYR A 12 -24.15 -35.20 7.93
CA TYR A 12 -23.42 -33.97 7.64
C TYR A 12 -23.67 -33.53 6.19
N THR A 13 -23.99 -32.29 6.03
CA THR A 13 -23.96 -31.64 4.71
C THR A 13 -22.50 -31.49 4.24
N PHE A 14 -22.27 -31.35 2.94
CA PHE A 14 -20.93 -31.09 2.40
C PHE A 14 -20.28 -29.87 3.09
N LYS A 15 -21.08 -28.87 3.48
CA LYS A 15 -20.65 -27.69 4.24
C LYS A 15 -20.14 -28.05 5.64
N ASP A 16 -20.81 -28.99 6.32
CA ASP A 16 -20.39 -29.46 7.66
C ASP A 16 -19.08 -30.25 7.58
N LEU A 17 -18.91 -31.06 6.53
CA LEU A 17 -17.67 -31.80 6.27
C LEU A 17 -16.50 -30.88 5.97
N VAL A 18 -16.72 -29.81 5.19
CA VAL A 18 -15.73 -28.77 4.89
C VAL A 18 -15.36 -28.03 6.19
N SER A 19 -16.34 -27.68 7.02
CA SER A 19 -16.11 -27.02 8.32
C SER A 19 -15.28 -27.88 9.29
N ILE A 20 -15.56 -29.20 9.37
CA ILE A 20 -14.80 -30.12 10.22
C ILE A 20 -13.38 -30.37 9.70
N LEU A 21 -13.19 -30.42 8.38
CA LEU A 21 -11.88 -30.48 7.75
C LEU A 21 -11.10 -29.21 7.93
N ASP A 22 -11.79 -28.07 7.92
CA ASP A 22 -11.23 -26.74 8.17
C ASP A 22 -10.68 -26.63 9.60
N GLU A 23 -11.47 -27.03 10.58
CA GLU A 23 -11.10 -26.99 11.99
C GLU A 23 -9.94 -27.96 12.33
N LYS A 24 -9.91 -29.16 11.72
CA LYS A 24 -8.89 -30.19 12.01
C LYS A 24 -7.62 -30.10 11.16
N CYS A 25 -7.73 -29.63 9.92
CA CYS A 25 -6.62 -29.63 8.96
C CYS A 25 -6.14 -28.23 8.58
N GLY A 26 -6.76 -27.17 9.11
CA GLY A 26 -6.46 -25.78 8.75
C GLY A 26 -6.78 -25.49 7.27
N LEU A 27 -7.81 -26.15 6.72
CA LEU A 27 -8.26 -25.99 5.34
C LEU A 27 -9.01 -24.68 5.09
N GLY A 28 -9.33 -23.87 6.11
CA GLY A 28 -9.73 -22.44 5.97
C GLY A 28 -8.70 -21.63 5.19
N LYS A 29 -7.47 -22.17 5.11
CA LYS A 29 -6.46 -21.71 4.17
C LYS A 29 -6.76 -22.06 2.71
N MET A 30 -7.62 -23.05 2.43
CA MET A 30 -7.98 -23.42 1.05
C MET A 30 -8.87 -22.35 0.40
N GLU A 31 -9.88 -21.82 1.10
CA GLU A 31 -10.66 -20.68 0.60
C GLU A 31 -9.76 -19.46 0.37
N GLN A 32 -8.79 -19.24 1.25
CA GLN A 32 -7.77 -18.20 1.06
C GLN A 32 -6.89 -18.45 -0.17
N LEU A 33 -6.57 -19.70 -0.51
CA LEU A 33 -5.84 -20.04 -1.73
C LEU A 33 -6.63 -19.70 -2.99
N PHE A 34 -7.95 -19.87 -2.98
CA PHE A 34 -8.82 -19.46 -4.09
C PHE A 34 -9.10 -17.95 -4.11
N ALA A 35 -9.07 -17.32 -2.95
CA ALA A 35 -9.28 -15.87 -2.82
C ALA A 35 -8.01 -15.05 -3.06
N THR A 36 -6.83 -15.67 -3.13
CA THR A 36 -5.55 -15.00 -3.34
C THR A 36 -4.92 -15.44 -4.67
N ASN A 37 -4.11 -14.54 -5.25
CA ASN A 37 -3.35 -14.89 -6.42
C ASN A 37 -2.11 -15.74 -6.05
N TRP A 38 -1.70 -16.61 -6.96
CA TRP A 38 -0.61 -17.58 -6.77
C TRP A 38 0.76 -16.90 -6.69
N PHE A 39 1.71 -17.49 -5.96
CA PHE A 39 3.10 -17.08 -5.90
C PHE A 39 3.81 -17.35 -7.24
N ASN A 40 4.47 -16.31 -7.79
CA ASN A 40 5.18 -16.40 -9.06
C ASN A 40 6.70 -16.44 -8.85
N LEU A 41 7.26 -17.65 -8.88
CA LEU A 41 8.69 -17.88 -8.67
C LEU A 41 9.55 -17.19 -9.75
N PHE A 42 9.15 -17.28 -11.03
CA PHE A 42 9.92 -16.69 -12.13
C PHE A 42 9.99 -15.17 -12.04
N ALA A 43 8.88 -14.50 -11.79
CA ALA A 43 8.85 -13.06 -11.59
C ALA A 43 9.63 -12.65 -10.33
N THR A 44 9.57 -13.48 -9.27
CA THR A 44 10.31 -13.28 -8.03
C THR A 44 11.83 -13.34 -8.28
N LEU A 45 12.32 -14.39 -8.93
CA LEU A 45 13.73 -14.51 -9.26
C LEU A 45 14.17 -13.36 -10.18
N TRP A 46 13.39 -13.08 -11.23
CA TRP A 46 13.72 -12.06 -12.20
C TRP A 46 13.92 -10.68 -11.56
N ILE A 47 12.94 -10.19 -10.78
CA ILE A 47 13.03 -8.84 -10.19
C ILE A 47 14.16 -8.71 -9.18
N ASN A 48 14.39 -9.76 -8.36
CA ASN A 48 15.43 -9.74 -7.34
C ASN A 48 16.83 -9.66 -7.99
N PHE A 49 17.14 -10.58 -8.90
CA PHE A 49 18.49 -10.62 -9.51
C PHE A 49 18.70 -9.54 -10.56
N ARG A 50 17.64 -9.02 -11.18
CA ARG A 50 17.74 -7.95 -12.17
C ARG A 50 17.89 -6.57 -11.55
N SER A 51 17.35 -6.33 -10.36
CA SER A 51 17.19 -4.98 -9.83
C SER A 51 17.95 -4.70 -8.53
N LEU A 52 18.19 -5.74 -7.70
CA LEU A 52 18.87 -5.59 -6.41
C LEU A 52 20.37 -5.90 -6.52
N PRO A 53 21.21 -5.34 -5.61
CA PRO A 53 22.56 -5.83 -5.38
C PRO A 53 22.55 -7.34 -5.08
N PHE A 54 23.51 -8.08 -5.60
CA PHE A 54 23.58 -9.55 -5.46
C PHE A 54 23.46 -10.03 -4.01
N SER A 55 24.14 -9.35 -3.08
CA SER A 55 24.09 -9.65 -1.63
C SER A 55 22.67 -9.55 -1.02
N GLN A 56 21.81 -8.75 -1.62
CA GLN A 56 20.39 -8.64 -1.23
C GLN A 56 19.52 -9.63 -2.03
N ALA A 57 19.77 -9.76 -3.33
CA ALA A 57 19.01 -10.60 -4.25
C ALA A 57 18.97 -12.08 -3.83
N ILE A 58 20.10 -12.64 -3.37
CA ILE A 58 20.19 -14.05 -2.93
C ILE A 58 19.26 -14.38 -1.75
N ARG A 59 18.81 -13.38 -1.00
CA ARG A 59 17.85 -13.53 0.10
C ARG A 59 16.40 -13.51 -0.34
N LEU A 60 16.14 -13.28 -1.64
CA LEU A 60 14.82 -13.19 -2.26
C LEU A 60 13.84 -12.31 -1.47
N PRO A 61 14.19 -11.05 -1.16
CA PRO A 61 13.34 -10.19 -0.33
C PRO A 61 12.06 -9.75 -1.03
N ILE A 62 12.02 -9.70 -2.37
CA ILE A 62 10.83 -9.30 -3.13
C ILE A 62 10.11 -10.55 -3.62
N TRP A 63 8.88 -10.73 -3.19
CA TRP A 63 7.99 -11.80 -3.64
C TRP A 63 6.91 -11.25 -4.56
N CYS A 64 6.76 -11.88 -5.71
CA CYS A 64 5.77 -11.54 -6.72
C CYS A 64 4.62 -12.54 -6.74
N TYR A 65 3.42 -12.04 -6.94
CA TYR A 65 2.20 -12.83 -7.01
C TYR A 65 1.49 -12.59 -8.34
N GLY A 66 0.76 -13.61 -8.85
CA GLY A 66 0.07 -13.54 -10.13
C GLY A 66 1.00 -13.30 -11.31
N ARG A 67 0.71 -12.33 -12.16
CA ARG A 67 1.47 -12.00 -13.38
C ARG A 67 1.86 -10.52 -13.43
N PRO A 68 2.67 -10.00 -12.47
CA PRO A 68 3.10 -8.60 -12.55
C PRO A 68 3.85 -8.35 -13.86
N ARG A 69 3.68 -7.16 -14.42
CA ARG A 69 4.28 -6.76 -15.69
C ARG A 69 5.46 -5.83 -15.43
N PHE A 70 6.65 -6.26 -15.83
CA PHE A 70 7.86 -5.44 -15.79
C PHE A 70 8.09 -4.81 -17.16
N LEU A 71 7.66 -3.56 -17.34
CA LEU A 71 7.78 -2.83 -18.60
C LEU A 71 9.22 -2.38 -18.88
N GLY A 72 10.05 -2.30 -17.85
CA GLY A 72 11.48 -2.01 -17.94
C GLY A 72 12.08 -1.97 -16.53
N LEU A 73 13.26 -2.58 -16.38
CA LEU A 73 14.03 -2.65 -15.12
C LEU A 73 15.48 -2.25 -15.37
N SER A 74 15.71 -1.14 -16.09
CA SER A 74 17.07 -0.62 -16.34
C SER A 74 17.65 0.11 -15.12
N GLY A 75 16.79 0.56 -14.20
CA GLY A 75 17.19 1.17 -12.94
C GLY A 75 17.49 0.15 -11.84
N GLY A 76 17.93 0.64 -10.69
CA GLY A 76 18.26 -0.16 -9.51
C GLY A 76 17.16 -0.16 -8.45
N MET A 77 17.22 -1.16 -7.58
CA MET A 77 16.46 -1.20 -6.31
C MET A 77 17.44 -1.47 -5.18
N ILE A 78 17.18 -0.88 -4.00
CA ILE A 78 18.02 -1.08 -2.80
C ILE A 78 17.09 -1.22 -1.61
N ILE A 79 17.45 -2.11 -0.68
CA ILE A 79 16.79 -2.23 0.61
C ILE A 79 17.73 -1.65 1.67
N GLU A 80 17.29 -0.59 2.36
CA GLU A 80 17.99 -0.04 3.53
C GLU A 80 17.68 -0.92 4.75
N GLY A 81 18.73 -1.27 5.52
CA GLY A 81 18.58 -2.06 6.75
C GLY A 81 18.59 -3.58 6.55
N LYS A 82 17.97 -4.32 7.49
CA LYS A 82 17.99 -5.79 7.51
C LYS A 82 17.13 -6.38 6.39
N VAL A 83 17.75 -7.18 5.53
CA VAL A 83 17.08 -7.89 4.44
C VAL A 83 16.58 -9.25 4.92
N SER A 84 15.30 -9.56 4.72
CA SER A 84 14.70 -10.86 5.00
C SER A 84 13.90 -11.36 3.80
N CYS A 85 13.78 -12.68 3.68
CA CYS A 85 13.04 -13.33 2.60
C CYS A 85 11.58 -12.89 2.62
N GLY A 86 11.01 -12.55 1.46
CA GLY A 86 9.59 -12.20 1.31
C GLY A 86 9.12 -10.96 2.03
N MET A 87 10.04 -10.07 2.44
CA MET A 87 9.67 -8.87 3.19
C MET A 87 8.91 -7.82 2.36
N ILE A 88 9.01 -7.90 1.04
CA ILE A 88 8.30 -7.04 0.10
C ILE A 88 7.40 -7.93 -0.76
N SER A 89 6.10 -7.69 -0.75
CA SER A 89 5.16 -8.37 -1.63
C SER A 89 4.64 -7.45 -2.72
N ILE A 90 4.66 -7.92 -3.96
CA ILE A 90 4.19 -7.18 -5.14
C ILE A 90 3.07 -7.96 -5.81
N ASN A 91 2.00 -7.25 -6.15
CA ASN A 91 0.82 -7.78 -6.83
C ASN A 91 0.10 -8.86 -6.01
N ARG A 92 0.16 -8.77 -4.67
CA ARG A 92 -0.49 -9.73 -3.77
C ARG A 92 -1.89 -9.25 -3.40
N VAL A 93 -2.88 -10.10 -3.65
CA VAL A 93 -4.26 -9.91 -3.18
C VAL A 93 -4.31 -10.13 -1.67
N LEU A 94 -4.95 -9.21 -0.95
CA LEU A 94 -5.27 -9.39 0.46
C LEU A 94 -6.77 -9.74 0.58
N PRO A 95 -7.14 -10.80 1.33
CA PRO A 95 -8.54 -11.13 1.57
C PRO A 95 -9.30 -9.93 2.13
N GLY A 96 -10.52 -9.70 1.64
CA GLY A 96 -11.37 -8.58 2.05
C GLY A 96 -10.99 -7.21 1.48
N ALA A 97 -9.88 -7.08 0.73
CA ALA A 97 -9.58 -5.85 -0.01
C ALA A 97 -10.50 -5.73 -1.25
N PRO A 98 -10.95 -4.53 -1.62
CA PRO A 98 -11.75 -4.30 -2.82
C PRO A 98 -10.85 -4.36 -4.07
N SER A 99 -10.18 -5.51 -4.29
CA SER A 99 -9.20 -5.71 -5.36
C SER A 99 -9.86 -6.19 -6.65
N ASN A 100 -9.31 -5.78 -7.78
CA ASN A 100 -9.59 -6.40 -9.07
C ASN A 100 -8.42 -7.35 -9.41
N MET A 101 -8.61 -8.65 -9.25
CA MET A 101 -7.58 -9.67 -9.45
C MET A 101 -7.12 -9.79 -10.92
N ASP A 102 -7.92 -9.34 -11.87
CA ASP A 102 -7.61 -9.40 -13.31
C ASP A 102 -6.64 -8.31 -13.74
N VAL A 103 -6.48 -7.25 -12.92
CA VAL A 103 -5.57 -6.15 -13.20
C VAL A 103 -4.23 -6.37 -12.50
N GLN A 104 -3.17 -6.51 -13.30
CA GLN A 104 -1.84 -6.78 -12.79
C GLN A 104 -1.06 -5.50 -12.52
N THR A 105 -0.19 -5.53 -11.50
CA THR A 105 0.73 -4.43 -11.21
C THR A 105 1.79 -4.31 -12.31
N GLU A 106 2.00 -3.09 -12.80
CA GLU A 106 3.01 -2.74 -13.81
C GLU A 106 4.14 -1.93 -13.17
N ILE A 107 5.38 -2.28 -13.47
CA ILE A 107 6.58 -1.56 -12.99
C ILE A 107 7.47 -1.19 -14.17
N LEU A 108 7.73 0.11 -14.31
CA LEU A 108 8.76 0.68 -15.16
C LEU A 108 9.76 1.41 -14.27
N ASN A 109 10.93 0.83 -14.04
CA ASN A 109 11.97 1.44 -13.24
C ASN A 109 13.23 1.73 -14.08
N ASN A 110 13.48 2.99 -14.36
CA ASN A 110 14.70 3.49 -15.03
C ASN A 110 15.56 4.35 -14.07
N GLY A 111 15.14 4.52 -12.82
CA GLY A 111 15.80 5.29 -11.78
C GLY A 111 16.21 4.42 -10.59
N LEU A 112 15.99 4.93 -9.39
CA LEU A 112 16.30 4.23 -8.15
C LEU A 112 15.04 4.08 -7.28
N ILE A 113 14.73 2.84 -6.89
CA ILE A 113 13.72 2.58 -5.85
C ILE A 113 14.44 2.16 -4.57
N VAL A 114 14.12 2.82 -3.46
CA VAL A 114 14.68 2.52 -2.14
C VAL A 114 13.57 2.05 -1.22
N PHE A 115 13.71 0.85 -0.68
CA PHE A 115 12.82 0.29 0.33
C PHE A 115 13.48 0.35 1.71
N LYS A 116 12.80 0.90 2.70
CA LYS A 116 13.32 0.96 4.08
C LYS A 116 13.03 -0.29 4.92
N GLY A 117 12.12 -1.14 4.45
CA GLY A 117 11.72 -2.32 5.21
C GLY A 117 10.61 -3.11 4.56
N LYS A 118 9.79 -3.77 5.39
CA LYS A 118 8.62 -4.53 4.93
C LYS A 118 7.68 -3.63 4.15
N LEU A 119 7.13 -4.15 3.04
CA LEU A 119 6.23 -3.41 2.16
C LEU A 119 5.21 -4.35 1.53
N HIS A 120 3.99 -3.86 1.38
CA HIS A 120 2.96 -4.51 0.58
C HIS A 120 2.53 -3.60 -0.56
N ILE A 121 2.56 -4.12 -1.78
CA ILE A 121 2.02 -3.50 -3.00
C ILE A 121 0.94 -4.43 -3.54
N GLY A 122 -0.30 -3.94 -3.55
CA GLY A 122 -1.48 -4.65 -4.04
C GLY A 122 -1.48 -4.87 -5.55
N THR A 123 -2.64 -5.17 -6.11
CA THR A 123 -2.84 -5.45 -7.54
C THR A 123 -3.16 -4.19 -8.33
N GLY A 124 -2.98 -4.24 -9.65
CA GLY A 124 -3.37 -3.16 -10.56
C GLY A 124 -2.61 -1.84 -10.38
N ASN A 125 -1.53 -1.83 -9.63
CA ASN A 125 -0.73 -0.63 -9.46
C ASN A 125 0.11 -0.35 -10.70
N LYS A 126 0.33 0.92 -11.00
CA LYS A 126 1.30 1.37 -12.01
C LYS A 126 2.37 2.19 -11.33
N ILE A 127 3.60 1.69 -11.34
CA ILE A 127 4.75 2.36 -10.73
C ILE A 127 5.77 2.69 -11.84
N VAL A 128 5.96 3.97 -12.07
CA VAL A 128 6.89 4.49 -13.07
C VAL A 128 7.96 5.32 -12.36
N VAL A 129 9.23 4.94 -12.51
CA VAL A 129 10.36 5.70 -11.99
C VAL A 129 11.26 6.09 -13.16
N GLY A 130 11.32 7.38 -13.41
CA GLY A 130 12.08 7.96 -14.54
C GLY A 130 13.59 7.90 -14.32
N ARG A 131 14.36 8.18 -15.37
CA ARG A 131 15.82 8.28 -15.29
C ARG A 131 16.23 9.35 -14.28
N ARG A 132 17.21 9.04 -13.41
CA ARG A 132 17.71 9.89 -12.33
C ARG A 132 16.69 10.22 -11.24
N ALA A 133 15.46 9.68 -11.33
CA ALA A 133 14.47 9.83 -10.28
C ALA A 133 14.70 8.85 -9.12
N LYS A 134 14.23 9.24 -7.93
CA LYS A 134 14.35 8.43 -6.72
C LYS A 134 12.99 8.29 -6.03
N LEU A 135 12.47 7.06 -6.01
CA LEU A 135 11.29 6.69 -5.23
C LEU A 135 11.75 6.02 -3.93
N LYS A 136 11.47 6.63 -2.78
CA LYS A 136 11.77 6.06 -1.46
C LYS A 136 10.47 5.67 -0.77
N ILE A 137 10.40 4.41 -0.29
CA ILE A 137 9.21 3.89 0.39
C ILE A 137 9.62 3.38 1.77
N GLY A 138 8.93 3.90 2.78
CA GLY A 138 9.16 3.63 4.19
C GLY A 138 8.87 2.20 4.62
N ALA A 139 9.41 1.84 5.76
CA ALA A 139 9.18 0.53 6.37
C ALA A 139 7.71 0.36 6.81
N ASN A 140 7.18 -0.85 6.67
CA ASN A 140 5.79 -1.20 6.99
C ASN A 140 4.73 -0.37 6.25
N ALA A 141 5.09 0.31 5.16
CA ALA A 141 4.13 0.98 4.31
C ALA A 141 3.23 -0.03 3.58
N LYS A 142 2.03 0.42 3.18
CA LYS A 142 1.13 -0.36 2.32
C LYS A 142 0.63 0.52 1.19
N ILE A 143 0.74 0.04 -0.03
CA ILE A 143 0.12 0.60 -1.22
C ILE A 143 -0.96 -0.38 -1.63
N ALA A 144 -2.22 0.02 -1.53
CA ALA A 144 -3.35 -0.81 -1.88
C ALA A 144 -3.46 -0.97 -3.42
N ASP A 145 -4.62 -1.34 -3.90
CA ASP A 145 -4.80 -1.71 -5.29
C ASP A 145 -5.06 -0.49 -6.20
N MET A 146 -4.69 -0.62 -7.47
CA MET A 146 -5.02 0.32 -8.54
C MET A 146 -4.45 1.74 -8.31
N CYS A 147 -3.37 1.88 -7.52
CA CYS A 147 -2.68 3.15 -7.37
C CYS A 147 -1.74 3.42 -8.54
N ASN A 148 -1.55 4.70 -8.84
CA ASN A 148 -0.67 5.15 -9.90
C ASN A 148 0.42 6.06 -9.31
N ILE A 149 1.68 5.64 -9.39
CA ILE A 149 2.84 6.38 -8.84
C ILE A 149 3.78 6.71 -9.99
N GLY A 150 3.93 8.00 -10.27
CA GLY A 150 4.84 8.51 -11.29
C GLY A 150 5.93 9.39 -10.66
N CYS A 151 7.12 8.82 -10.52
CA CYS A 151 8.29 9.48 -9.95
C CYS A 151 9.27 9.87 -11.06
N PHE A 152 9.45 11.16 -11.28
CA PHE A 152 10.33 11.71 -12.32
C PHE A 152 11.43 12.62 -11.76
N GLU A 153 11.39 12.90 -10.47
CA GLU A 153 12.40 13.60 -9.69
C GLU A 153 12.60 12.89 -8.36
N ARG A 154 11.66 13.07 -7.40
CA ARG A 154 11.75 12.45 -6.08
C ARG A 154 10.38 12.33 -5.42
N ILE A 155 10.03 11.11 -5.05
CA ILE A 155 8.88 10.82 -4.20
C ILE A 155 9.38 10.10 -2.95
N GLU A 156 9.00 10.59 -1.77
CA GLU A 156 9.27 9.96 -0.48
C GLU A 156 7.95 9.65 0.23
N ILE A 157 7.78 8.39 0.60
CA ILE A 157 6.64 7.88 1.37
C ILE A 157 7.18 7.39 2.70
N GLY A 158 6.68 7.92 3.80
CA GLY A 158 7.14 7.62 5.15
C GLY A 158 6.79 6.23 5.66
N ASP A 159 7.38 5.90 6.81
CA ASP A 159 7.21 4.61 7.47
C ASP A 159 5.74 4.43 7.94
N THR A 160 5.23 3.20 7.89
CA THR A 160 3.89 2.81 8.35
C THR A 160 2.73 3.55 7.63
N THR A 161 3.02 4.28 6.57
CA THR A 161 2.01 5.01 5.78
C THR A 161 1.13 4.05 4.99
N ARG A 162 -0.16 4.37 4.90
CA ARG A 162 -1.18 3.61 4.17
C ARG A 162 -1.71 4.43 3.02
N ILE A 163 -1.55 3.93 1.82
CA ILE A 163 -2.13 4.49 0.61
C ILE A 163 -3.26 3.56 0.20
N ALA A 164 -4.50 4.06 0.28
CA ALA A 164 -5.68 3.31 -0.09
C ALA A 164 -5.79 3.16 -1.61
N HIS A 165 -6.77 2.41 -2.07
CA HIS A 165 -6.92 2.08 -3.49
C HIS A 165 -7.23 3.30 -4.37
N ARG A 166 -6.85 3.22 -5.65
CA ARG A 166 -7.08 4.24 -6.69
C ARG A 166 -6.44 5.60 -6.41
N CYS A 167 -5.43 5.66 -5.55
CA CYS A 167 -4.69 6.91 -5.32
C CYS A 167 -3.71 7.19 -6.46
N GLN A 168 -3.47 8.48 -6.71
CA GLN A 168 -2.48 8.95 -7.67
C GLN A 168 -1.41 9.78 -6.93
N ILE A 169 -0.14 9.51 -7.20
CA ILE A 169 0.99 10.24 -6.62
C ILE A 169 1.97 10.58 -7.73
N PHE A 170 2.09 11.87 -8.04
CA PHE A 170 2.95 12.34 -9.13
C PHE A 170 3.78 13.53 -8.69
N ASP A 171 5.10 13.46 -8.93
CA ASP A 171 6.02 14.59 -8.75
C ASP A 171 6.25 15.40 -10.03
N SER A 172 5.43 15.17 -11.04
CA SER A 172 5.55 15.76 -12.37
C SER A 172 4.19 16.03 -13.00
N ASN A 173 4.07 17.13 -13.73
CA ASN A 173 2.92 17.43 -14.59
C ASN A 173 3.09 16.86 -16.01
N TYR A 174 4.15 16.09 -16.29
CA TYR A 174 4.52 15.50 -17.57
C TYR A 174 4.82 16.52 -18.69
N HIS A 175 4.15 17.67 -18.72
CA HIS A 175 4.26 18.67 -19.76
C HIS A 175 4.65 20.04 -19.19
N TYR A 176 5.38 20.80 -19.97
CA TYR A 176 5.65 22.20 -19.69
C TYR A 176 4.40 23.04 -19.96
N VAL A 177 4.13 23.99 -19.06
CA VAL A 177 3.06 24.98 -19.22
C VAL A 177 3.68 26.37 -19.17
N MET A 178 3.39 27.20 -20.16
CA MET A 178 3.87 28.57 -20.23
C MET A 178 2.82 29.54 -19.67
N ASN A 179 3.24 30.43 -18.81
CA ASN A 179 2.48 31.63 -18.51
C ASN A 179 2.69 32.62 -19.68
N VAL A 180 1.69 32.79 -20.51
CA VAL A 180 1.78 33.57 -21.75
C VAL A 180 1.98 35.08 -21.44
N GLU A 181 1.37 35.60 -20.35
CA GLU A 181 1.46 36.99 -19.96
C GLU A 181 2.86 37.36 -19.49
N ARG A 182 3.55 36.45 -18.81
CA ARG A 182 4.89 36.64 -18.27
C ARG A 182 6.00 36.08 -19.13
N GLY A 183 5.68 35.27 -20.13
CA GLY A 183 6.65 34.53 -20.94
C GLY A 183 7.46 33.50 -20.14
N GLU A 184 6.93 33.00 -19.02
CA GLU A 184 7.64 32.12 -18.09
C GLU A 184 7.21 30.67 -18.24
N ILE A 185 8.16 29.74 -18.26
CA ILE A 185 7.92 28.29 -18.24
C ILE A 185 8.55 27.72 -16.97
N PRO A 186 7.76 27.46 -15.92
CA PRO A 186 8.28 26.87 -14.68
C PRO A 186 8.65 25.39 -14.87
N ASN A 187 9.50 24.88 -13.96
CA ASN A 187 9.79 23.46 -13.91
C ASN A 187 8.51 22.65 -13.64
N TYR A 188 8.28 21.64 -14.48
CA TYR A 188 7.11 20.76 -14.39
C TYR A 188 7.28 19.63 -13.35
N LYS A 189 8.45 19.53 -12.72
CA LYS A 189 8.77 18.55 -11.67
C LYS A 189 9.02 19.27 -10.36
N ARG A 190 8.46 18.75 -9.30
CA ARG A 190 8.73 19.17 -7.91
C ARG A 190 8.54 17.98 -6.98
N PRO A 191 9.46 17.72 -6.04
CA PRO A 191 9.39 16.59 -5.15
C PRO A 191 8.05 16.46 -4.41
N VAL A 192 7.67 15.22 -4.11
CA VAL A 192 6.53 14.91 -3.25
C VAL A 192 7.04 14.22 -2.00
N THR A 193 6.59 14.68 -0.83
CA THR A 193 6.92 14.07 0.45
C THR A 193 5.64 13.74 1.21
N ILE A 194 5.52 12.49 1.65
CA ILE A 194 4.43 12.01 2.50
C ILE A 194 5.08 11.49 3.79
N GLY A 195 4.69 12.05 4.91
CA GLY A 195 5.25 11.75 6.22
C GLY A 195 4.98 10.31 6.69
N ASN A 196 5.44 10.02 7.90
CA ASN A 196 5.24 8.74 8.55
C ASN A 196 3.82 8.60 9.08
N ARG A 197 3.31 7.36 9.16
CA ARG A 197 1.99 7.05 9.76
C ARG A 197 0.84 7.86 9.13
N CYS A 198 0.97 8.26 7.86
CA CYS A 198 -0.09 8.92 7.13
C CYS A 198 -1.12 7.91 6.60
N TRP A 199 -2.34 8.37 6.45
CA TRP A 199 -3.39 7.63 5.76
C TRP A 199 -3.94 8.44 4.60
N ILE A 200 -3.58 8.04 3.38
CA ILE A 200 -4.11 8.61 2.15
C ILE A 200 -5.32 7.77 1.77
N CYS A 201 -6.53 8.32 1.97
CA CYS A 201 -7.77 7.63 1.67
C CYS A 201 -7.97 7.48 0.16
N ASN A 202 -8.88 6.58 -0.21
CA ASN A 202 -9.08 6.16 -1.59
C ASN A 202 -9.38 7.31 -2.57
N SER A 203 -8.97 7.11 -3.82
CA SER A 203 -9.20 8.02 -4.94
C SER A 203 -8.62 9.43 -4.76
N SER A 204 -7.65 9.61 -3.85
CA SER A 204 -6.99 10.89 -3.64
C SER A 204 -5.81 11.07 -4.58
N SER A 205 -5.57 12.32 -5.00
CA SER A 205 -4.47 12.72 -5.87
C SER A 205 -3.48 13.60 -5.11
N ILE A 206 -2.20 13.17 -5.07
CA ILE A 206 -1.08 13.91 -4.48
C ILE A 206 -0.19 14.35 -5.63
N LEU A 207 -0.17 15.65 -5.90
CA LEU A 207 0.48 16.20 -7.07
C LEU A 207 1.84 16.84 -6.75
N CYS A 208 2.56 17.21 -7.78
CA CYS A 208 3.92 17.71 -7.72
C CYS A 208 4.05 18.92 -6.76
N GLY A 209 5.09 18.88 -5.93
CA GLY A 209 5.36 19.89 -4.90
C GLY A 209 4.55 19.73 -3.61
N SER A 210 3.78 18.65 -3.47
CA SER A 210 3.04 18.38 -2.24
C SER A 210 3.96 17.88 -1.14
N GLY A 211 3.76 18.44 0.07
CA GLY A 211 4.35 17.96 1.31
C GLY A 211 3.24 17.64 2.31
N ILE A 212 3.24 16.45 2.88
CA ILE A 212 2.24 16.00 3.85
C ILE A 212 2.98 15.65 5.15
N PRO A 213 2.67 16.30 6.29
CA PRO A 213 3.34 16.05 7.56
C PRO A 213 2.95 14.67 8.14
N ASP A 214 3.70 14.21 9.14
CA ASP A 214 3.48 12.93 9.82
C ASP A 214 2.06 12.80 10.39
N CYS A 215 1.58 11.57 10.51
CA CYS A 215 0.28 11.21 11.08
C CYS A 215 -0.93 11.89 10.41
N THR A 216 -0.78 12.43 9.21
CA THR A 216 -1.86 13.11 8.49
C THR A 216 -2.83 12.12 7.86
N VAL A 217 -4.11 12.44 7.94
CA VAL A 217 -5.18 11.77 7.20
C VAL A 217 -5.57 12.65 6.02
N VAL A 218 -5.55 12.10 4.81
CA VAL A 218 -6.09 12.75 3.62
C VAL A 218 -7.41 12.08 3.27
N SER A 219 -8.50 12.83 3.32
CA SER A 219 -9.86 12.33 3.03
C SER A 219 -9.97 11.78 1.61
N SER A 220 -10.90 10.85 1.40
CA SER A 220 -11.19 10.30 0.08
C SER A 220 -11.50 11.39 -0.95
N ASN A 221 -11.16 11.15 -2.22
CA ASN A 221 -11.39 12.05 -3.35
C ASN A 221 -10.79 13.46 -3.18
N SER A 222 -9.67 13.57 -2.46
CA SER A 222 -9.01 14.85 -2.23
C SER A 222 -7.90 15.12 -3.23
N LEU A 223 -7.71 16.42 -3.57
CA LEU A 223 -6.64 16.89 -4.44
C LEU A 223 -5.62 17.69 -3.61
N VAL A 224 -4.51 17.05 -3.26
CA VAL A 224 -3.38 17.69 -2.59
C VAL A 224 -2.41 18.19 -3.66
N ASN A 225 -2.35 19.51 -3.84
CA ASN A 225 -1.51 20.18 -4.84
C ASN A 225 -0.66 21.31 -4.23
N LYS A 226 -0.49 21.31 -2.91
CA LYS A 226 0.28 22.28 -2.13
C LYS A 226 1.16 21.59 -1.11
N ASN A 227 2.17 22.32 -0.64
CA ASN A 227 3.00 21.89 0.47
C ASN A 227 2.34 22.22 1.81
N PHE A 228 1.97 21.17 2.57
CA PHE A 228 1.42 21.25 3.92
C PHE A 228 2.42 20.84 5.00
N SER A 229 3.71 20.64 4.68
CA SER A 229 4.72 20.16 5.65
C SER A 229 4.93 21.12 6.84
N HIS A 230 4.48 22.37 6.73
CA HIS A 230 4.49 23.34 7.82
C HIS A 230 3.32 23.19 8.81
N MET A 231 2.33 22.34 8.49
CA MET A 231 1.19 22.10 9.35
C MET A 231 1.55 21.11 10.48
N PRO A 232 0.83 21.15 11.60
CA PRO A 232 1.05 20.19 12.68
C PRO A 232 0.90 18.74 12.23
N SER A 233 1.67 17.85 12.83
CA SER A 233 1.44 16.41 12.74
C SER A 233 0.02 16.06 13.22
N GLY A 234 -0.65 15.10 12.57
CA GLY A 234 -2.01 14.73 12.91
C GLY A 234 -3.06 15.70 12.37
N SER A 235 -2.85 16.24 11.18
CA SER A 235 -3.85 17.06 10.47
C SER A 235 -4.78 16.19 9.63
N LEU A 236 -6.02 16.63 9.46
CA LEU A 236 -6.98 16.11 8.47
C LEU A 236 -7.03 17.06 7.28
N LEU A 237 -6.64 16.57 6.11
CA LEU A 237 -6.72 17.30 4.85
C LEU A 237 -7.87 16.75 4.01
N GLY A 238 -8.60 17.62 3.30
CA GLY A 238 -9.65 17.19 2.39
C GLY A 238 -10.13 18.27 1.43
N GLY A 239 -10.80 17.81 0.36
CA GLY A 239 -11.41 18.67 -0.65
C GLY A 239 -10.60 18.81 -1.95
N ILE A 240 -11.15 19.54 -2.92
CA ILE A 240 -10.60 19.79 -4.26
C ILE A 240 -10.61 21.32 -4.50
N PRO A 241 -9.47 22.04 -4.35
CA PRO A 241 -8.21 21.57 -3.78
C PRO A 241 -8.29 21.33 -2.26
N ALA A 242 -7.39 20.46 -1.77
CA ALA A 242 -7.35 20.10 -0.36
C ALA A 242 -7.04 21.29 0.53
N LYS A 243 -7.71 21.32 1.69
CA LYS A 243 -7.51 22.29 2.78
C LYS A 243 -7.40 21.51 4.09
N VAL A 244 -6.90 22.16 5.13
CA VAL A 244 -6.95 21.64 6.49
C VAL A 244 -8.39 21.70 6.99
N ILE A 245 -8.95 20.54 7.36
CA ILE A 245 -10.30 20.39 7.90
C ILE A 245 -10.25 20.38 9.43
N ALA A 246 -9.27 19.67 10.00
CA ALA A 246 -9.08 19.54 11.44
C ALA A 246 -7.62 19.26 11.78
N ASN A 247 -7.26 19.48 13.04
CA ASN A 247 -5.98 19.11 13.63
C ASN A 247 -6.23 18.12 14.79
N GLY A 248 -5.18 17.40 15.19
CA GLY A 248 -5.27 16.40 16.28
C GLY A 248 -5.95 15.11 15.87
N VAL A 249 -6.03 14.81 14.58
CA VAL A 249 -6.65 13.60 14.02
C VAL A 249 -5.57 12.60 13.64
N LYS A 250 -5.68 11.36 14.10
CA LYS A 250 -4.78 10.26 13.74
C LYS A 250 -5.58 9.01 13.39
N ARG A 251 -5.03 8.20 12.50
CA ARG A 251 -5.54 6.85 12.30
C ARG A 251 -5.08 5.95 13.44
N VAL A 252 -5.95 5.10 13.93
CA VAL A 252 -5.61 3.99 14.82
C VAL A 252 -4.87 2.91 14.01
N TYR A 253 -3.68 2.49 14.47
CA TYR A 253 -2.86 1.47 13.80
C TYR A 253 -2.69 0.22 14.66
N ASN A 254 -3.07 0.28 15.93
CA ASN A 254 -3.00 -0.84 16.86
C ASN A 254 -4.19 -1.79 16.61
N LYS A 255 -3.88 -3.03 16.22
CA LYS A 255 -4.89 -4.03 15.90
C LYS A 255 -5.71 -4.48 17.10
N ASP A 256 -5.10 -4.52 18.27
CA ASP A 256 -5.79 -4.94 19.48
C ASP A 256 -6.84 -3.90 19.86
N ILE A 257 -6.51 -2.62 19.71
CA ILE A 257 -7.46 -1.52 19.89
C ILE A 257 -8.52 -1.52 18.76
N GLU A 258 -8.17 -1.83 17.51
CA GLU A 258 -9.17 -1.95 16.44
C GLU A 258 -10.21 -3.04 16.76
N ILE A 259 -9.78 -4.19 17.32
CA ILE A 259 -10.68 -5.28 17.75
C ILE A 259 -11.56 -4.83 18.90
N GLU A 260 -10.99 -4.19 19.92
CA GLU A 260 -11.74 -3.65 21.06
C GLU A 260 -12.80 -2.62 20.62
N LEU A 261 -12.45 -1.77 19.66
CA LEU A 261 -13.38 -0.80 19.06
C LEU A 261 -14.51 -1.49 18.30
N GLU A 262 -14.24 -2.56 17.54
CA GLU A 262 -15.26 -3.34 16.83
C GLU A 262 -16.22 -4.00 17.81
N GLU A 263 -15.74 -4.52 18.95
CA GLU A 263 -16.57 -5.09 20.00
C GLU A 263 -17.42 -4.00 20.68
N PHE A 264 -16.80 -2.88 21.07
CA PHE A 264 -17.49 -1.76 21.68
C PHE A 264 -18.65 -1.22 20.82
N TYR A 265 -18.37 -0.98 19.52
CA TYR A 265 -19.39 -0.41 18.62
C TYR A 265 -20.44 -1.43 18.15
N ARG A 266 -20.21 -2.73 18.33
CA ARG A 266 -21.25 -3.75 18.14
C ARG A 266 -22.38 -3.57 19.13
N ASP A 267 -22.04 -3.27 20.38
CA ASP A 267 -23.00 -3.10 21.48
C ASP A 267 -23.45 -1.64 21.65
N ASN A 268 -22.67 -0.69 21.16
CA ASN A 268 -22.89 0.75 21.31
C ASN A 268 -22.72 1.49 19.97
N PRO A 269 -23.60 1.30 18.98
CA PRO A 269 -23.42 1.83 17.62
C PRO A 269 -23.34 3.37 17.56
N ASP A 270 -24.04 4.06 18.46
CA ASP A 270 -24.06 5.53 18.55
C ASP A 270 -23.14 6.07 19.66
N GLY A 271 -22.37 5.19 20.33
CA GLY A 271 -21.48 5.54 21.41
C GLY A 271 -20.21 6.26 20.93
N VAL A 272 -19.48 6.83 21.88
CA VAL A 272 -18.15 7.40 21.65
C VAL A 272 -17.15 6.68 22.55
N TYR A 273 -16.23 5.93 21.96
CA TYR A 273 -15.15 5.30 22.69
C TYR A 273 -14.12 6.36 23.11
N ARG A 274 -13.79 6.40 24.40
CA ARG A 274 -12.82 7.33 24.97
C ARG A 274 -11.54 6.61 25.35
N VAL A 275 -10.45 6.98 24.68
CA VAL A 275 -9.13 6.43 24.96
C VAL A 275 -8.56 7.07 26.21
N THR A 276 -8.13 6.25 27.16
CA THR A 276 -7.49 6.72 28.39
C THR A 276 -6.00 7.04 28.20
N ASN A 277 -5.34 6.37 27.23
CA ASN A 277 -3.93 6.57 26.93
C ASN A 277 -3.70 6.79 25.42
N ILE A 278 -3.56 8.05 25.01
CA ILE A 278 -3.39 8.46 23.60
C ILE A 278 -2.05 7.96 23.01
N THR A 279 -1.08 7.60 23.82
CA THR A 279 0.25 7.14 23.35
C THR A 279 0.24 5.73 22.78
N GLU A 280 -0.82 4.96 22.99
CA GLU A 280 -0.97 3.58 22.51
C GLU A 280 -1.58 3.48 21.10
N LEU A 281 -2.01 4.61 20.50
CA LEU A 281 -2.67 4.69 19.21
C LEU A 281 -1.71 4.76 18.01
#